data_63894d12240e8819326ab98b0a0ad115
#
_entry.id   63894d12240e8819326ab98b0a0ad115
#
_cell.length_a   1.000
_cell.length_b   1.000
_cell.length_c   1.000
_cell.angle_alpha   90.00
_cell.angle_beta   90.00
_cell.angle_gamma   90.00
#
_symmetry.space_group_name_H-M   'P 1'
#
loop_
_entity.id
_entity.type
_entity.pdbx_description
1 polymer ?
#
loop_
_entity_poly.entity_id
_entity_poly.type
_entity_poly.pdbx_seq_one_letter_code
_entity_poly.pdbx_strand_id
1 'polypeptide(L)'
;MEIFERIAKDSGGPIGQYRDRAHGYFVFPRLEGELGPHMRFNGVDVLNWSLNNYLGLANHPEIRKVDAEAAARWGMAYPMGARMMSGNTQI
;
A
#
# COMPACT_ATOMS: atom_id res chain seq x y z
N MET A 1 18.97 17.37 -4.10
CA MET A 1 18.41 16.51 -3.04
C MET A 1 16.97 16.22 -3.37
N GLU A 2 16.65 14.97 -3.55
CA GLU A 2 15.29 14.55 -3.82
C GLU A 2 14.35 14.82 -2.63
N ILE A 3 13.07 15.03 -2.93
CA ILE A 3 12.06 15.35 -1.91
C ILE A 3 11.99 14.29 -0.80
N PHE A 4 12.14 13.02 -1.16
CA PHE A 4 12.13 11.91 -0.19
C PHE A 4 13.35 11.92 0.74
N GLU A 5 14.52 12.30 0.23
CA GLU A 5 15.71 12.49 1.07
C GLU A 5 15.55 13.66 2.04
N ARG A 6 14.88 14.73 1.62
CA ARG A 6 14.57 15.86 2.51
C ARG A 6 13.61 15.43 3.61
N ILE A 7 12.54 14.75 3.28
CA ILE A 7 11.56 14.22 4.24
C ILE A 7 12.24 13.26 5.22
N ALA A 8 13.11 12.38 4.73
CA ALA A 8 13.82 11.42 5.58
C ALA A 8 14.83 12.09 6.54
N LYS A 9 15.40 13.23 6.15
CA LYS A 9 16.37 13.98 6.96
C LYS A 9 15.74 15.04 7.86
N ASP A 10 14.49 15.44 7.56
CA ASP A 10 13.81 16.46 8.34
C ASP A 10 13.40 15.88 9.70
N SER A 11 14.09 16.30 10.74
CA SER A 11 13.79 15.96 12.13
C SER A 11 12.78 16.92 12.78
N GLY A 12 12.41 17.98 12.08
CA GLY A 12 11.39 18.94 12.50
C GLY A 12 9.97 18.50 12.08
N GLY A 13 8.98 18.91 12.82
CA GLY A 13 7.58 18.64 12.52
C GLY A 13 7.10 17.24 12.95
N PRO A 14 5.80 16.96 12.71
CA PRO A 14 5.17 15.72 13.21
C PRO A 14 5.80 14.42 12.68
N ILE A 15 6.22 14.42 11.43
CA ILE A 15 6.81 13.23 10.79
C ILE A 15 8.21 12.96 11.39
N GLY A 16 9.05 13.98 11.51
CA GLY A 16 10.39 13.84 12.01
C GLY A 16 10.45 13.40 13.48
N GLN A 17 9.51 13.85 14.30
CA GLN A 17 9.44 13.48 15.72
C GLN A 17 9.21 11.98 15.96
N TYR A 18 8.52 11.32 15.04
CA TYR A 18 8.18 9.90 15.19
C TYR A 18 9.11 8.97 14.41
N ARG A 19 9.89 9.49 13.47
CA ARG A 19 10.78 8.69 12.62
C ARG A 19 11.67 7.75 13.41
N ASP A 20 12.40 8.29 14.37
CA ASP A 20 13.38 7.52 15.15
C ASP A 20 12.69 6.58 16.15
N ARG A 21 11.58 7.02 16.72
CA ARG A 21 10.77 6.19 17.63
C ARG A 21 10.09 5.02 16.92
N ALA A 22 9.73 5.20 15.66
CA ALA A 22 9.09 4.18 14.84
C ALA A 22 10.08 3.34 14.01
N HIS A 23 11.38 3.40 14.33
CA HIS A 23 12.43 2.67 13.62
C HIS A 23 12.40 2.86 12.10
N GLY A 24 12.03 4.06 11.64
CA GLY A 24 11.86 4.38 10.22
C GLY A 24 10.53 3.93 9.61
N TYR A 25 9.65 3.28 10.36
CA TYR A 25 8.36 2.80 9.85
C TYR A 25 7.40 3.94 9.46
N PHE A 26 7.51 5.07 10.12
CA PHE A 26 6.54 6.17 9.98
C PHE A 26 6.59 6.91 8.63
N VAL A 27 7.70 6.86 7.91
CA VAL A 27 7.91 7.60 6.66
C VAL A 27 8.01 6.64 5.49
N PHE A 28 6.90 6.43 4.78
CA PHE A 28 6.82 5.54 3.61
C PHE A 28 7.52 4.19 3.83
N PRO A 29 7.10 3.40 4.82
CA PRO A 29 7.75 2.13 5.11
C PRO A 29 7.65 1.19 3.91
N ARG A 30 8.76 0.57 3.55
CA ARG A 30 8.79 -0.46 2.54
C ARG A 30 8.64 -1.82 3.20
N LEU A 31 7.46 -2.39 3.08
CA LEU A 31 7.18 -3.74 3.52
C LEU A 31 7.49 -4.75 2.41
N GLU A 32 7.96 -5.91 2.78
CA GLU A 32 8.39 -6.97 1.88
C GLU A 32 7.53 -8.22 2.07
N GLY A 33 7.38 -8.98 1.00
CA GLY A 33 6.60 -10.20 0.96
C GLY A 33 5.22 -10.02 0.35
N GLU A 34 4.42 -11.06 0.40
CA GLU A 34 3.03 -11.00 -0.05
C GLU A 34 2.17 -10.18 0.91
N LEU A 35 1.16 -9.51 0.35
CA LEU A 35 0.23 -8.71 1.13
C LEU A 35 -0.53 -9.60 2.12
N GLY A 36 -0.37 -9.35 3.41
CA GLY A 36 -0.98 -10.17 4.45
C GLY A 36 -0.77 -9.60 5.86
N PRO A 37 -1.29 -10.30 6.87
CA PRO A 37 -1.15 -9.87 8.26
C PRO A 37 0.29 -9.91 8.76
N HIS A 38 1.12 -10.78 8.19
CA HIS A 38 2.55 -10.87 8.46
C HIS A 38 3.34 -10.44 7.22
N MET A 39 4.18 -9.44 7.39
CA MET A 39 5.08 -8.93 6.36
C MET A 39 6.46 -8.68 6.97
N ARG A 40 7.45 -8.39 6.15
CA ARG A 40 8.81 -8.07 6.63
C ARG A 40 9.08 -6.59 6.53
N PHE A 41 9.74 -6.06 7.56
CA PHE A 41 10.25 -4.69 7.60
C PHE A 41 11.67 -4.69 8.14
N ASN A 42 12.62 -4.19 7.35
CA ASN A 42 14.04 -4.20 7.70
C ASN A 42 14.55 -5.59 8.13
N GLY A 43 14.11 -6.64 7.44
CA GLY A 43 14.50 -8.02 7.74
C GLY A 43 13.81 -8.68 8.93
N VAL A 44 12.91 -7.98 9.61
CA VAL A 44 12.15 -8.48 10.77
C VAL A 44 10.71 -8.76 10.37
N ASP A 45 10.16 -9.88 10.79
CA ASP A 45 8.75 -10.18 10.60
C ASP A 45 7.89 -9.32 11.53
N VAL A 46 6.92 -8.64 10.96
CA VAL A 46 6.04 -7.72 11.67
C VAL A 46 4.58 -8.08 11.43
N LEU A 47 3.76 -7.90 12.45
CA LEU A 47 2.31 -7.96 12.30
C LEU A 47 1.80 -6.64 11.74
N ASN A 48 1.21 -6.70 10.55
CA ASN A 48 0.76 -5.51 9.83
C ASN A 48 -0.70 -5.18 10.14
N TRP A 49 -0.91 -4.10 10.88
CA TRP A 49 -2.24 -3.58 11.25
C TRP A 49 -2.76 -2.49 10.30
N SER A 50 -1.95 -2.07 9.33
CA SER A 50 -2.27 -0.91 8.46
C SER A 50 -2.84 -1.28 7.09
N LEU A 51 -3.21 -2.53 6.86
CA LEU A 51 -3.78 -2.97 5.59
C LEU A 51 -5.28 -2.72 5.50
N ASN A 52 -5.72 -2.22 4.36
CA ASN A 52 -7.13 -2.17 3.98
C ASN A 52 -7.59 -3.53 3.42
N ASN A 53 -7.42 -4.58 4.21
CA ASN A 53 -7.77 -5.96 3.85
C ASN A 53 -8.72 -6.57 4.87
N TYR A 54 -9.82 -5.89 5.12
CA TYR A 54 -10.76 -6.20 6.20
C TYR A 54 -11.37 -7.59 6.11
N LEU A 55 -11.58 -8.11 4.91
CA LEU A 55 -12.14 -9.45 4.67
C LEU A 55 -11.07 -10.50 4.37
N GLY A 56 -9.80 -10.12 4.34
CA GLY A 56 -8.71 -11.04 4.03
C GLY A 56 -8.66 -11.49 2.57
N LEU A 57 -9.33 -10.79 1.66
CA LEU A 57 -9.50 -11.21 0.26
C LEU A 57 -8.39 -10.69 -0.68
N ALA A 58 -7.55 -9.76 -0.24
CA ALA A 58 -6.57 -9.12 -1.11
C ALA A 58 -5.59 -10.11 -1.79
N ASN A 59 -5.30 -11.24 -1.16
CA ASN A 59 -4.45 -12.29 -1.72
C ASN A 59 -5.20 -13.59 -2.05
N HIS A 60 -6.52 -13.58 -2.03
CA HIS A 60 -7.30 -14.76 -2.38
C HIS A 60 -7.04 -15.15 -3.85
N PRO A 61 -6.68 -16.39 -4.16
CA PRO A 61 -6.26 -16.79 -5.51
C PRO A 61 -7.28 -16.47 -6.60
N GLU A 62 -8.56 -16.72 -6.34
CA GLU A 62 -9.63 -16.43 -7.28
C GLU A 62 -9.84 -14.92 -7.52
N ILE A 63 -9.73 -14.12 -6.45
CA ILE A 63 -9.84 -12.66 -6.57
C ILE A 63 -8.67 -12.10 -7.37
N ARG A 64 -7.45 -12.54 -7.10
CA ARG A 64 -6.25 -12.14 -7.87
C ARG A 64 -6.38 -12.51 -9.35
N LYS A 65 -6.94 -13.68 -9.65
CA LYS A 65 -7.15 -14.12 -11.03
C LYS A 65 -8.17 -13.21 -11.74
N VAL A 66 -9.31 -12.95 -11.13
CA VAL A 66 -10.35 -12.08 -11.70
C VAL A 66 -9.83 -10.65 -11.89
N ASP A 67 -9.08 -10.13 -10.95
CA ASP A 67 -8.46 -8.79 -11.03
C ASP A 67 -7.47 -8.72 -12.21
N ALA A 68 -6.61 -9.72 -12.36
CA ALA A 68 -5.66 -9.79 -13.48
C ALA A 68 -6.37 -9.89 -14.86
N GLU A 69 -7.42 -10.68 -14.95
CA GLU A 69 -8.24 -10.79 -16.16
C GLU A 69 -8.96 -9.46 -16.46
N ALA A 70 -9.49 -8.80 -15.44
CA ALA A 70 -10.09 -7.48 -15.57
C ALA A 70 -9.10 -6.43 -16.05
N ALA A 71 -7.91 -6.39 -15.46
CA ALA A 71 -6.85 -5.49 -15.88
C ALA A 71 -6.39 -5.73 -17.32
N ALA A 72 -6.31 -6.99 -17.74
CA ALA A 72 -5.96 -7.35 -19.12
C ALA A 72 -7.04 -6.93 -20.13
N ARG A 73 -8.32 -7.00 -19.74
CA ARG A 73 -9.45 -6.70 -20.62
C ARG A 73 -9.79 -5.21 -20.69
N TRP A 74 -9.74 -4.50 -19.57
CA TRP A 74 -10.19 -3.11 -19.44
C TRP A 74 -9.10 -2.11 -19.08
N GLY A 75 -7.88 -2.56 -18.83
CA GLY A 75 -6.76 -1.72 -18.39
C GLY A 75 -6.70 -1.51 -16.87
N MET A 76 -5.63 -0.90 -16.42
CA MET A 76 -5.38 -0.73 -14.97
C MET A 76 -6.32 0.26 -14.27
N ALA A 77 -6.98 1.12 -15.04
CA ALA A 77 -7.92 2.12 -14.49
C ALA A 77 -9.38 1.75 -14.76
N TYR A 78 -9.71 0.46 -14.78
CA TYR A 78 -11.09 0.01 -15.03
C TYR A 78 -12.12 0.54 -14.01
N PRO A 79 -11.80 0.93 -12.77
CA PRO A 79 -12.71 1.68 -11.92
C PRO A 79 -12.86 3.16 -12.30
N MET A 80 -12.09 3.67 -13.25
CA MET A 80 -12.15 5.02 -13.81
C MET A 80 -12.09 6.18 -12.79
N GLY A 81 -11.46 5.97 -11.63
CA GLY A 81 -11.25 7.02 -10.63
C GLY A 81 -12.48 7.34 -9.79
N ALA A 82 -12.91 8.59 -9.77
CA ALA A 82 -14.05 9.04 -8.96
C ALA A 82 -15.37 8.52 -9.57
N ARG A 83 -15.92 7.46 -9.01
CA ARG A 83 -17.09 6.75 -9.53
C ARG A 83 -18.32 7.63 -9.76
N MET A 84 -18.54 8.63 -8.90
CA MET A 84 -19.65 9.57 -9.04
C MET A 84 -19.54 10.44 -10.30
N MET A 85 -18.32 10.71 -10.75
CA MET A 85 -18.07 11.60 -11.89
C MET A 85 -17.83 10.84 -13.18
N SER A 86 -17.06 9.76 -13.11
CA SER A 86 -16.58 9.04 -14.29
C SER A 86 -17.30 7.70 -14.53
N GLY A 87 -18.07 7.24 -13.54
CA GLY A 87 -18.73 5.94 -13.61
C GLY A 87 -17.80 4.77 -13.37
N ASN A 88 -18.25 3.61 -13.76
CA ASN A 88 -17.52 2.33 -13.71
C ASN A 88 -17.56 1.66 -15.07
N THR A 89 -16.72 0.65 -15.25
CA THR A 89 -16.83 -0.31 -16.33
C THR A 89 -17.96 -1.33 -16.05
N GLN A 90 -18.10 -2.31 -16.91
CA GLN A 90 -19.14 -3.35 -16.82
C GLN A 90 -18.93 -4.40 -15.73
N ILE A 91 -17.88 -4.24 -14.93
CA ILE A 91 -17.57 -5.15 -13.82
C ILE A 91 -18.21 -4.63 -12.54
#